data_020d0113fab9de4b063a799cb90c8e67
#
_entry.id   020d0113fab9de4b063a799cb90c8e67
#
_cell.length_a   1.000
_cell.length_b   1.000
_cell.length_c   1.000
_cell.angle_alpha   90.00
_cell.angle_beta   90.00
_cell.angle_gamma   90.00
#
_symmetry.space_group_name_H-M   'P 1'
#
loop_
_entity.id
_entity.type
_entity.pdbx_description
1 polymer ?
#
loop_
_entity_poly.entity_id
_entity_poly.type
_entity_poly.pdbx_seq_one_letter_code
_entity_poly.pdbx_strand_id
1 'polypeptide(L)'
;IGDMLAGEYASLFVTVTLNADTDGKTLNNTAAFVNPPEYDLVPGNNSSSASITVKHRLSGKVYYDANESSSFDNGEDPFKDITVELLGADGSVVATTTTDADGNYSFTGLDAGTYTVKVTKAGDIAELTQTEDPDGTKDNASGAITLNADNPVRENVNFGYIKKHAISGNVYLDQNRDKTKNTGDIDLSGVTVKLLDKDGNVVGTTTTDKDGNYSFTGLNDGTYTVQVDKTGPLADKEQTEDPSGK
;
A
#
# COMPACT_ATOMS: atom_id res chain seq x y z
N ILE A 1 -38.62 -7.06 40.33
CA ILE A 1 -37.92 -6.91 41.63
C ILE A 1 -39.03 -6.71 42.62
N GLY A 2 -39.12 -7.56 43.66
CA GLY A 2 -40.12 -7.38 44.74
C GLY A 2 -39.80 -6.19 45.64
N ASP A 3 -40.61 -6.01 46.72
CA ASP A 3 -40.37 -4.95 47.68
C ASP A 3 -38.98 -5.09 48.31
N MET A 4 -38.23 -4.01 48.34
CA MET A 4 -36.89 -3.94 48.93
C MET A 4 -36.99 -3.28 50.33
N LEU A 5 -36.29 -3.88 51.31
CA LEU A 5 -36.18 -3.31 52.65
C LEU A 5 -35.08 -2.23 52.69
N ALA A 6 -35.13 -1.38 53.70
CA ALA A 6 -34.11 -0.36 53.92
C ALA A 6 -32.71 -0.99 54.05
N GLY A 7 -31.79 -0.61 53.19
CA GLY A 7 -30.41 -1.14 53.11
C GLY A 7 -30.21 -2.30 52.17
N GLU A 8 -31.24 -2.76 51.47
CA GLU A 8 -31.09 -3.77 50.39
C GLU A 8 -30.65 -3.14 49.07
N TYR A 9 -29.95 -3.92 48.26
CA TYR A 9 -29.44 -3.52 46.95
C TYR A 9 -30.00 -4.42 45.87
N ALA A 10 -30.37 -3.85 44.72
CA ALA A 10 -30.66 -4.58 43.52
C ALA A 10 -29.62 -4.21 42.44
N SER A 11 -29.12 -5.22 41.76
CA SER A 11 -28.20 -5.04 40.63
C SER A 11 -28.89 -5.45 39.34
N LEU A 12 -28.87 -4.59 38.33
CA LEU A 12 -29.31 -4.91 36.98
C LEU A 12 -28.10 -5.03 36.07
N PHE A 13 -27.94 -6.20 35.47
CA PHE A 13 -26.93 -6.43 34.43
C PHE A 13 -27.60 -6.34 33.05
N VAL A 14 -27.08 -5.47 32.21
CA VAL A 14 -27.54 -5.33 30.81
C VAL A 14 -26.40 -5.73 29.88
N THR A 15 -26.67 -6.72 29.03
CA THR A 15 -25.73 -7.12 27.96
C THR A 15 -26.19 -6.46 26.68
N VAL A 16 -25.28 -5.75 26.02
CA VAL A 16 -25.50 -5.12 24.69
C VAL A 16 -24.56 -5.77 23.68
N THR A 17 -25.09 -6.11 22.52
CA THR A 17 -24.28 -6.49 21.37
C THR A 17 -23.99 -5.25 20.52
N LEU A 18 -22.72 -4.98 20.30
CA LEU A 18 -22.29 -3.89 19.42
C LEU A 18 -22.14 -4.44 18.00
N ASN A 19 -22.58 -3.69 17.01
CA ASN A 19 -22.44 -3.99 15.59
C ASN A 19 -21.67 -2.88 14.89
N ALA A 20 -21.41 -3.03 13.58
CA ALA A 20 -20.64 -2.07 12.80
C ALA A 20 -21.19 -0.63 12.81
N ASP A 21 -22.50 -0.47 13.01
CA ASP A 21 -23.14 0.85 13.04
C ASP A 21 -22.87 1.62 14.36
N THR A 22 -22.19 1.02 15.32
CA THR A 22 -21.87 1.62 16.62
C THR A 22 -20.47 2.22 16.70
N ASP A 23 -19.62 1.97 15.71
CA ASP A 23 -18.26 2.49 15.68
C ASP A 23 -18.24 4.03 15.82
N GLY A 24 -17.42 4.54 16.71
CA GLY A 24 -17.31 5.97 17.02
C GLY A 24 -18.46 6.59 17.80
N LYS A 25 -19.53 5.85 18.11
CA LYS A 25 -20.69 6.35 18.84
C LYS A 25 -20.53 6.18 20.34
N THR A 26 -21.12 7.11 21.09
CA THR A 26 -21.31 6.94 22.54
C THR A 26 -22.67 6.33 22.78
N LEU A 27 -22.69 5.15 23.41
CA LEU A 27 -23.89 4.45 23.82
C LEU A 27 -24.18 4.79 25.28
N ASN A 28 -25.35 5.33 25.54
CA ASN A 28 -25.80 5.66 26.90
C ASN A 28 -26.82 4.63 27.36
N ASN A 29 -26.61 4.08 28.55
CA ASN A 29 -27.59 3.26 29.23
C ASN A 29 -28.05 4.01 30.47
N THR A 30 -29.37 4.21 30.60
CA THR A 30 -29.97 4.87 31.76
C THR A 30 -30.96 3.93 32.41
N ALA A 31 -30.77 3.66 33.68
CA ALA A 31 -31.74 2.97 34.54
C ALA A 31 -32.44 3.98 35.42
N ALA A 32 -33.75 3.92 35.49
CA ALA A 32 -34.55 4.80 36.32
C ALA A 32 -35.70 4.02 36.96
N PHE A 33 -36.10 4.43 38.16
CA PHE A 33 -37.34 3.94 38.76
C PHE A 33 -38.53 4.57 38.01
N VAL A 34 -39.42 3.72 37.55
CA VAL A 34 -40.71 4.14 37.01
C VAL A 34 -41.68 4.15 38.20
N ASN A 35 -42.27 5.29 38.53
CA ASN A 35 -43.11 5.50 39.70
C ASN A 35 -42.33 5.30 41.03
N PRO A 36 -41.45 6.24 41.41
CA PRO A 36 -40.74 6.16 42.69
C PRO A 36 -41.76 6.14 43.87
N PRO A 37 -41.42 5.47 44.99
CA PRO A 37 -42.29 5.37 46.12
C PRO A 37 -42.63 6.75 46.69
N GLU A 38 -43.84 6.91 47.22
CA GLU A 38 -44.40 8.16 47.76
C GLU A 38 -43.53 8.80 48.85
N TYR A 39 -42.66 8.02 49.49
CA TYR A 39 -41.79 8.43 50.58
C TYR A 39 -40.31 8.48 50.24
N ASP A 40 -39.96 8.62 48.93
CA ASP A 40 -38.56 8.82 48.56
C ASP A 40 -38.08 10.23 48.96
N LEU A 41 -37.21 10.28 49.99
CA LEU A 41 -36.67 11.51 50.55
C LEU A 41 -35.53 12.12 49.67
N VAL A 42 -35.05 11.40 48.65
CA VAL A 42 -33.95 11.81 47.78
C VAL A 42 -34.28 11.53 46.31
N PRO A 43 -35.23 12.24 45.71
CA PRO A 43 -35.70 11.96 44.34
C PRO A 43 -34.60 12.01 43.29
N GLY A 44 -33.49 12.67 43.57
CA GLY A 44 -32.35 12.79 42.66
C GLY A 44 -31.51 11.51 42.47
N ASN A 45 -31.75 10.46 43.30
CA ASN A 45 -31.05 9.19 43.22
C ASN A 45 -31.81 8.10 42.42
N ASN A 46 -32.99 8.44 41.91
CA ASN A 46 -33.89 7.52 41.23
C ASN A 46 -33.44 7.11 39.78
N SER A 47 -32.37 7.68 39.32
CA SER A 47 -31.80 7.30 38.03
C SER A 47 -30.28 7.23 38.08
N SER A 48 -29.74 6.33 37.31
CA SER A 48 -28.31 6.21 37.08
C SER A 48 -28.05 5.94 35.60
N SER A 49 -26.99 6.51 35.05
CA SER A 49 -26.59 6.29 33.68
C SER A 49 -25.12 5.89 33.61
N ALA A 50 -24.84 5.07 32.63
CA ALA A 50 -23.48 4.73 32.22
C ALA A 50 -23.35 4.90 30.71
N SER A 51 -22.19 5.33 30.24
CA SER A 51 -21.91 5.45 28.84
C SER A 51 -20.66 4.63 28.45
N ILE A 52 -20.67 4.11 27.25
CA ILE A 52 -19.53 3.50 26.61
C ILE A 52 -19.32 4.15 25.25
N THR A 53 -18.10 4.56 24.95
CA THR A 53 -17.74 5.05 23.61
C THR A 53 -17.14 3.90 22.83
N VAL A 54 -17.74 3.59 21.70
CA VAL A 54 -17.19 2.60 20.76
C VAL A 54 -16.06 3.26 19.99
N LYS A 55 -14.93 2.61 19.99
CA LYS A 55 -13.71 3.10 19.34
C LYS A 55 -13.80 3.00 17.81
N HIS A 56 -12.90 3.70 17.14
CA HIS A 56 -12.77 3.73 15.68
C HIS A 56 -11.89 2.61 15.17
N ARG A 57 -11.94 2.37 13.85
CA ARG A 57 -11.08 1.40 13.15
C ARG A 57 -10.62 1.90 11.80
N LEU A 58 -9.47 1.36 11.35
CA LEU A 58 -8.84 1.63 10.09
C LEU A 58 -8.28 0.32 9.52
N SER A 59 -8.48 0.05 8.24
CA SER A 59 -8.02 -1.18 7.60
C SER A 59 -7.71 -1.00 6.12
N GLY A 60 -6.92 -1.92 5.60
CA GLY A 60 -6.53 -1.95 4.19
C GLY A 60 -5.82 -3.24 3.82
N LYS A 61 -5.20 -3.22 2.65
CA LYS A 61 -4.51 -4.35 2.04
C LYS A 61 -3.17 -3.91 1.45
N VAL A 62 -2.19 -4.81 1.48
CA VAL A 62 -0.94 -4.69 0.71
C VAL A 62 -0.89 -5.83 -0.30
N TYR A 63 -0.65 -5.53 -1.58
CA TYR A 63 -0.80 -6.50 -2.66
C TYR A 63 0.13 -6.23 -3.86
N TYR A 64 0.30 -7.25 -4.71
CA TYR A 64 1.02 -7.16 -5.98
C TYR A 64 0.05 -6.70 -7.08
N ASP A 65 0.18 -5.46 -7.49
CA ASP A 65 -0.64 -4.84 -8.54
C ASP A 65 -0.05 -5.18 -9.93
N ALA A 66 -0.42 -6.36 -10.43
CA ALA A 66 0.17 -6.93 -11.64
C ALA A 66 -0.17 -6.15 -12.93
N ASN A 67 -1.32 -5.49 -12.95
CA ASN A 67 -1.84 -4.77 -14.11
C ASN A 67 -1.71 -3.25 -14.00
N GLU A 68 -1.16 -2.75 -12.87
CA GLU A 68 -1.02 -1.32 -12.56
C GLU A 68 -2.34 -0.54 -12.60
N SER A 69 -3.44 -1.20 -12.20
CA SER A 69 -4.76 -0.57 -12.15
C SER A 69 -4.92 0.41 -10.98
N SER A 70 -4.00 0.37 -10.01
CA SER A 70 -4.09 1.10 -8.74
C SER A 70 -5.35 0.72 -7.95
N SER A 71 -5.75 -0.55 -8.03
CA SER A 71 -6.83 -1.15 -7.25
C SER A 71 -6.59 -2.65 -7.11
N PHE A 72 -6.98 -3.25 -5.98
CA PHE A 72 -6.88 -4.70 -5.80
C PHE A 72 -7.90 -5.43 -6.68
N ASP A 73 -7.41 -6.18 -7.66
CA ASP A 73 -8.21 -6.91 -8.63
C ASP A 73 -8.20 -8.42 -8.37
N ASN A 74 -9.22 -9.12 -8.92
CA ASN A 74 -9.29 -10.57 -8.78
C ASN A 74 -8.15 -11.27 -9.53
N GLY A 75 -7.35 -12.04 -8.81
CA GLY A 75 -6.20 -12.76 -9.33
C GLY A 75 -4.84 -12.10 -9.02
N GLU A 76 -4.86 -10.98 -8.29
CA GLU A 76 -3.64 -10.36 -7.78
C GLU A 76 -3.21 -11.00 -6.45
N ASP A 77 -1.90 -11.13 -6.26
CA ASP A 77 -1.32 -11.80 -5.10
C ASP A 77 -1.21 -10.84 -3.90
N PRO A 78 -1.70 -11.25 -2.72
CA PRO A 78 -1.52 -10.48 -1.50
C PRO A 78 -0.10 -10.59 -0.96
N PHE A 79 0.40 -9.54 -0.30
CA PHE A 79 1.64 -9.61 0.47
C PHE A 79 1.36 -9.87 1.95
N LYS A 80 1.87 -11.00 2.44
CA LYS A 80 1.81 -11.41 3.84
C LYS A 80 3.03 -10.89 4.62
N ASP A 81 2.86 -10.75 5.95
CA ASP A 81 3.92 -10.39 6.90
C ASP A 81 4.61 -9.03 6.63
N ILE A 82 3.94 -8.14 5.88
CA ILE A 82 4.41 -6.77 5.67
C ILE A 82 4.10 -5.93 6.89
N THR A 83 5.12 -5.26 7.41
CA THR A 83 4.96 -4.34 8.55
C THR A 83 4.24 -3.06 8.13
N VAL A 84 3.17 -2.75 8.87
CA VAL A 84 2.36 -1.54 8.70
C VAL A 84 2.34 -0.78 10.02
N GLU A 85 2.67 0.49 9.98
CA GLU A 85 2.69 1.41 11.12
C GLU A 85 1.52 2.37 11.04
N LEU A 86 0.92 2.67 12.19
CA LEU A 86 -0.03 3.76 12.35
C LEU A 86 0.67 4.92 13.05
N LEU A 87 0.70 6.06 12.42
CA LEU A 87 1.30 7.28 12.94
C LEU A 87 0.20 8.21 13.46
N GLY A 88 0.45 8.88 14.57
CA GLY A 88 -0.37 9.97 15.08
C GLY A 88 -0.17 11.28 14.29
N ALA A 89 -0.94 12.30 14.63
CA ALA A 89 -0.86 13.63 14.00
C ALA A 89 0.52 14.31 14.14
N ASP A 90 1.29 13.92 15.15
CA ASP A 90 2.65 14.41 15.41
C ASP A 90 3.73 13.57 14.70
N GLY A 91 3.34 12.54 13.93
CA GLY A 91 4.23 11.62 13.24
C GLY A 91 4.82 10.52 14.12
N SER A 92 4.44 10.43 15.40
CA SER A 92 4.86 9.34 16.27
C SER A 92 4.13 8.04 15.94
N VAL A 93 4.81 6.88 16.09
CA VAL A 93 4.18 5.56 15.90
C VAL A 93 3.26 5.28 17.10
N VAL A 94 1.95 5.14 16.85
CA VAL A 94 0.94 4.80 17.87
C VAL A 94 0.60 3.31 17.88
N ALA A 95 0.77 2.61 16.76
CA ALA A 95 0.57 1.18 16.66
C ALA A 95 1.35 0.58 15.49
N THR A 96 1.64 -0.72 15.56
CA THR A 96 2.26 -1.48 14.48
C THR A 96 1.53 -2.81 14.36
N THR A 97 1.33 -3.26 13.12
CA THR A 97 0.76 -4.57 12.79
C THR A 97 1.50 -5.17 11.59
N THR A 98 1.13 -6.40 11.21
CA THR A 98 1.60 -7.03 9.97
C THR A 98 0.40 -7.49 9.16
N THR A 99 0.56 -7.59 7.84
CA THR A 99 -0.46 -8.15 6.97
C THR A 99 -0.64 -9.64 7.20
N ASP A 100 -1.89 -10.11 7.10
CA ASP A 100 -2.26 -11.53 7.16
C ASP A 100 -1.98 -12.27 5.83
N ALA A 101 -2.41 -13.54 5.74
CA ALA A 101 -2.21 -14.37 4.54
C ALA A 101 -2.93 -13.83 3.29
N ASP A 102 -3.98 -13.05 3.49
CA ASP A 102 -4.75 -12.40 2.43
C ASP A 102 -4.31 -10.95 2.19
N GLY A 103 -3.16 -10.54 2.76
CA GLY A 103 -2.59 -9.20 2.64
C GLY A 103 -3.31 -8.12 3.44
N ASN A 104 -4.30 -8.47 4.26
CA ASN A 104 -5.09 -7.49 5.00
C ASN A 104 -4.37 -7.06 6.29
N TYR A 105 -4.56 -5.82 6.66
CA TYR A 105 -4.17 -5.28 7.96
C TYR A 105 -5.30 -4.46 8.57
N SER A 106 -5.30 -4.33 9.90
CA SER A 106 -6.28 -3.50 10.60
C SER A 106 -5.72 -2.92 11.90
N PHE A 107 -6.18 -1.73 12.22
CA PHE A 107 -6.00 -1.06 13.50
C PHE A 107 -7.39 -0.81 14.10
N THR A 108 -7.61 -1.31 15.30
CA THR A 108 -8.90 -1.22 16.01
C THR A 108 -8.70 -0.55 17.37
N GLY A 109 -9.78 -0.13 18.00
CA GLY A 109 -9.69 0.49 19.32
C GLY A 109 -9.10 1.90 19.31
N LEU A 110 -9.16 2.60 18.17
CA LEU A 110 -8.60 3.93 17.99
C LEU A 110 -9.50 5.00 18.63
N ASP A 111 -8.89 6.03 19.17
CA ASP A 111 -9.59 7.26 19.55
C ASP A 111 -9.92 8.12 18.32
N ALA A 112 -10.82 9.08 18.47
CA ALA A 112 -10.98 10.11 17.44
C ALA A 112 -9.67 10.89 17.28
N GLY A 113 -9.25 11.12 16.04
CA GLY A 113 -7.98 11.78 15.78
C GLY A 113 -7.59 11.71 14.31
N THR A 114 -6.43 12.26 14.00
CA THR A 114 -5.82 12.21 12.67
C THR A 114 -4.65 11.23 12.70
N TYR A 115 -4.63 10.33 11.73
CA TYR A 115 -3.66 9.26 11.61
C TYR A 115 -3.09 9.20 10.20
N THR A 116 -1.91 8.61 10.07
CA THR A 116 -1.31 8.23 8.79
C THR A 116 -0.93 6.76 8.86
N VAL A 117 -1.31 5.98 7.87
CA VAL A 117 -0.83 4.60 7.71
C VAL A 117 0.44 4.62 6.89
N LYS A 118 1.45 3.91 7.34
CA LYS A 118 2.72 3.81 6.65
C LYS A 118 3.13 2.34 6.49
N VAL A 119 3.45 1.95 5.27
CA VAL A 119 4.01 0.63 4.96
C VAL A 119 5.53 0.69 5.04
N THR A 120 6.12 -0.23 5.80
CA THR A 120 7.58 -0.37 5.86
C THR A 120 8.05 -1.14 4.63
N LYS A 121 8.74 -0.44 3.72
CA LYS A 121 9.25 -1.02 2.48
C LYS A 121 10.46 -1.92 2.75
N ALA A 122 10.20 -3.16 3.18
CA ALA A 122 11.19 -4.19 3.50
C ALA A 122 10.71 -5.57 3.07
N GLY A 123 11.55 -6.59 3.18
CA GLY A 123 11.20 -7.97 2.80
C GLY A 123 10.80 -8.07 1.33
N ASP A 124 9.66 -8.71 1.07
CA ASP A 124 9.19 -9.01 -0.28
C ASP A 124 8.88 -7.78 -1.14
N ILE A 125 8.63 -6.64 -0.51
CA ILE A 125 8.34 -5.38 -1.22
C ILE A 125 9.53 -4.41 -1.30
N ALA A 126 10.71 -4.78 -0.77
CA ALA A 126 11.88 -3.89 -0.67
C ALA A 126 12.30 -3.28 -2.02
N GLU A 127 12.31 -4.10 -3.07
CA GLU A 127 12.75 -3.73 -4.41
C GLU A 127 11.59 -3.42 -5.38
N LEU A 128 10.33 -3.46 -4.88
CA LEU A 128 9.17 -3.22 -5.72
C LEU A 128 8.89 -1.72 -5.88
N THR A 129 8.22 -1.39 -6.97
CA THR A 129 7.72 -0.03 -7.24
C THR A 129 6.28 0.07 -6.74
N GLN A 130 5.96 1.10 -6.00
CA GLN A 130 4.60 1.35 -5.55
C GLN A 130 3.72 1.82 -6.71
N THR A 131 2.54 1.23 -6.83
CA THR A 131 1.54 1.53 -7.89
C THR A 131 0.29 2.18 -7.32
N GLU A 132 -0.26 1.66 -6.21
CA GLU A 132 -1.34 2.27 -5.46
C GLU A 132 -0.84 2.90 -4.17
N ASP A 133 -1.33 4.09 -3.90
CA ASP A 133 -1.16 4.82 -2.65
C ASP A 133 -2.46 5.57 -2.34
N PRO A 134 -2.99 5.50 -1.10
CA PRO A 134 -4.29 6.09 -0.76
C PRO A 134 -4.42 7.60 -1.02
N ASP A 135 -3.33 8.35 -1.03
CA ASP A 135 -3.31 9.78 -1.35
C ASP A 135 -2.68 10.09 -2.72
N GLY A 136 -2.18 9.07 -3.42
CA GLY A 136 -1.60 9.17 -4.76
C GLY A 136 -0.13 9.60 -4.82
N THR A 137 0.54 9.85 -3.68
CA THR A 137 1.93 10.35 -3.68
C THR A 137 3.00 9.27 -3.82
N LYS A 138 2.66 8.00 -3.62
CA LYS A 138 3.55 6.83 -3.74
C LYS A 138 4.80 6.90 -2.85
N ASP A 139 4.61 7.38 -1.62
CA ASP A 139 5.65 7.51 -0.61
C ASP A 139 5.55 6.44 0.50
N ASN A 140 4.70 5.41 0.29
CA ASN A 140 4.35 4.34 1.23
C ASN A 140 3.55 4.83 2.45
N ALA A 141 2.91 5.99 2.37
CA ALA A 141 2.10 6.56 3.43
C ALA A 141 0.75 7.06 2.89
N SER A 142 -0.31 6.91 3.65
CA SER A 142 -1.69 7.18 3.22
C SER A 142 -2.10 8.65 3.20
N GLY A 143 -1.19 9.55 3.52
CA GLY A 143 -1.63 10.91 3.89
C GLY A 143 -2.44 10.92 5.21
N ALA A 144 -3.04 12.05 5.52
CA ALA A 144 -3.77 12.26 6.76
C ALA A 144 -5.21 11.71 6.68
N ILE A 145 -5.55 10.79 7.59
CA ILE A 145 -6.89 10.18 7.73
C ILE A 145 -7.50 10.66 9.05
N THR A 146 -8.64 11.32 9.01
CA THR A 146 -9.34 11.77 10.21
C THR A 146 -10.45 10.77 10.56
N LEU A 147 -10.40 10.24 11.80
CA LEU A 147 -11.44 9.41 12.41
C LEU A 147 -12.20 10.26 13.44
N ASN A 148 -13.52 10.24 13.34
CA ASN A 148 -14.42 10.93 14.25
C ASN A 148 -15.80 10.27 14.23
N ALA A 149 -16.78 10.83 14.94
CA ALA A 149 -18.13 10.26 15.02
C ALA A 149 -18.85 10.18 13.66
N ASP A 150 -18.52 11.08 12.72
CA ASP A 150 -19.11 11.10 11.37
C ASP A 150 -18.38 10.13 10.43
N ASN A 151 -17.08 9.89 10.68
CA ASN A 151 -16.22 8.99 9.92
C ASN A 151 -15.54 8.01 10.90
N PRO A 152 -16.29 7.07 11.50
CA PRO A 152 -15.76 6.20 12.54
C PRO A 152 -14.89 5.05 11.99
N VAL A 153 -15.03 4.76 10.72
CA VAL A 153 -14.36 3.65 10.03
C VAL A 153 -13.72 4.15 8.75
N ARG A 154 -12.49 3.75 8.52
CA ARG A 154 -11.82 3.92 7.23
C ARG A 154 -11.32 2.55 6.74
N GLU A 155 -11.89 2.09 5.67
CA GLU A 155 -11.51 0.86 4.98
C GLU A 155 -10.83 1.17 3.64
N ASN A 156 -10.23 0.16 3.03
CA ASN A 156 -9.58 0.26 1.72
C ASN A 156 -8.44 1.30 1.69
N VAL A 157 -7.66 1.38 2.77
CA VAL A 157 -6.39 2.10 2.79
C VAL A 157 -5.34 1.16 2.23
N ASN A 158 -5.31 1.03 0.89
CA ASN A 158 -4.57 0.00 0.20
C ASN A 158 -3.25 0.50 -0.35
N PHE A 159 -2.28 -0.43 -0.47
CA PHE A 159 -0.97 -0.16 -1.05
C PHE A 159 -0.64 -1.26 -2.06
N GLY A 160 -0.51 -0.87 -3.33
CA GLY A 160 -0.14 -1.76 -4.43
C GLY A 160 1.32 -1.60 -4.80
N TYR A 161 1.96 -2.71 -5.17
CA TYR A 161 3.36 -2.75 -5.58
C TYR A 161 3.55 -3.67 -6.78
N ILE A 162 4.51 -3.33 -7.66
CA ILE A 162 4.91 -4.16 -8.81
C ILE A 162 6.43 -4.26 -8.91
N LYS A 163 6.90 -5.37 -9.46
CA LYS A 163 8.31 -5.52 -9.84
C LYS A 163 8.56 -4.85 -11.18
N LYS A 164 9.56 -3.99 -11.23
CA LYS A 164 10.03 -3.40 -12.47
C LYS A 164 11.40 -3.97 -12.87
N HIS A 165 11.61 -4.11 -14.16
CA HIS A 165 12.82 -4.70 -14.76
C HIS A 165 13.60 -3.65 -15.53
N ALA A 166 14.85 -4.01 -15.86
CA ALA A 166 15.70 -3.22 -16.72
C ALA A 166 16.40 -4.12 -17.75
N ILE A 167 16.61 -3.57 -18.94
CA ILE A 167 17.44 -4.16 -19.99
C ILE A 167 18.52 -3.13 -20.31
N SER A 168 19.78 -3.55 -20.27
CA SER A 168 20.91 -2.69 -20.59
C SER A 168 21.94 -3.42 -21.45
N GLY A 169 22.77 -2.67 -22.13
CA GLY A 169 23.85 -3.21 -22.94
C GLY A 169 24.81 -2.12 -23.42
N ASN A 170 25.73 -2.50 -24.27
CA ASN A 170 26.73 -1.62 -24.85
C ASN A 170 26.79 -1.81 -26.37
N VAL A 171 27.00 -0.73 -27.11
CA VAL A 171 27.26 -0.75 -28.55
C VAL A 171 28.68 -0.26 -28.77
N TYR A 172 29.48 -1.08 -29.42
CA TYR A 172 30.88 -0.82 -29.66
C TYR A 172 31.32 -1.25 -31.06
N LEU A 173 32.43 -0.73 -31.51
CA LEU A 173 33.11 -1.17 -32.71
C LEU A 173 34.13 -2.25 -32.32
N ASP A 174 33.82 -3.48 -32.64
CA ASP A 174 34.68 -4.65 -32.44
C ASP A 174 35.82 -4.63 -33.45
N GLN A 175 36.98 -4.14 -33.02
CA GLN A 175 38.15 -3.91 -33.88
C GLN A 175 38.87 -5.20 -34.26
N ASN A 176 38.92 -6.15 -33.37
CA ASN A 176 39.62 -7.42 -33.56
C ASN A 176 38.70 -8.56 -34.06
N ARG A 177 37.37 -8.31 -34.11
CA ARG A 177 36.32 -9.27 -34.53
C ARG A 177 36.26 -10.53 -33.68
N ASP A 178 36.55 -10.40 -32.40
CA ASP A 178 36.49 -11.53 -31.48
C ASP A 178 35.10 -11.69 -30.83
N LYS A 179 34.15 -10.80 -31.14
CA LYS A 179 32.77 -10.76 -30.65
C LYS A 179 32.64 -10.49 -29.13
N THR A 180 33.66 -9.93 -28.54
CA THR A 180 33.71 -9.65 -27.11
C THR A 180 34.19 -8.22 -26.89
N LYS A 181 33.45 -7.43 -26.07
CA LYS A 181 33.91 -6.12 -25.69
C LYS A 181 35.18 -6.20 -24.85
N ASN A 182 36.28 -5.65 -25.36
CA ASN A 182 37.58 -5.68 -24.69
C ASN A 182 38.41 -4.41 -24.93
N THR A 183 39.65 -4.42 -24.42
CA THR A 183 40.59 -3.30 -24.58
C THR A 183 40.99 -3.18 -26.06
N GLY A 184 40.75 -2.05 -26.65
CA GLY A 184 41.03 -1.74 -28.08
C GLY A 184 39.77 -1.53 -28.90
N ASP A 185 38.61 -1.98 -28.40
CA ASP A 185 37.33 -1.67 -29.00
C ASP A 185 36.89 -0.24 -28.73
N ILE A 186 36.14 0.33 -29.64
CA ILE A 186 35.73 1.73 -29.58
C ILE A 186 34.23 1.80 -29.21
N ASP A 187 33.93 2.43 -28.10
CA ASP A 187 32.56 2.72 -27.70
C ASP A 187 31.86 3.65 -28.68
N LEU A 188 30.63 3.32 -29.05
CA LEU A 188 29.84 4.10 -30.00
C LEU A 188 28.76 4.89 -29.30
N SER A 189 28.99 6.18 -29.22
CA SER A 189 28.03 7.15 -28.66
C SER A 189 26.99 7.60 -29.70
N GLY A 190 25.78 7.94 -29.24
CA GLY A 190 24.73 8.50 -30.08
C GLY A 190 24.06 7.49 -31.02
N VAL A 191 24.26 6.21 -30.80
CA VAL A 191 23.58 5.15 -31.56
C VAL A 191 22.14 5.02 -31.01
N THR A 192 21.16 5.06 -31.90
CA THR A 192 19.75 4.85 -31.53
C THR A 192 19.48 3.37 -31.25
N VAL A 193 18.91 3.08 -30.11
CA VAL A 193 18.49 1.74 -29.70
C VAL A 193 16.98 1.76 -29.41
N LYS A 194 16.26 0.80 -29.95
CA LYS A 194 14.82 0.63 -29.82
C LYS A 194 14.53 -0.62 -28.99
N LEU A 195 13.52 -0.52 -28.15
CA LEU A 195 12.93 -1.65 -27.43
C LEU A 195 11.59 -1.99 -28.06
N LEU A 196 11.42 -3.23 -28.47
CA LEU A 196 10.19 -3.72 -29.07
C LEU A 196 9.51 -4.70 -28.12
N ASP A 197 8.17 -4.71 -28.12
CA ASP A 197 7.38 -5.72 -27.42
C ASP A 197 7.33 -7.05 -28.20
N LYS A 198 6.61 -8.03 -27.66
CA LYS A 198 6.40 -9.35 -28.29
C LYS A 198 5.73 -9.29 -29.68
N ASP A 199 4.99 -8.22 -29.97
CA ASP A 199 4.25 -8.01 -31.22
C ASP A 199 5.06 -7.19 -32.24
N GLY A 200 6.28 -6.77 -31.85
CA GLY A 200 7.18 -5.99 -32.69
C GLY A 200 6.92 -4.48 -32.69
N ASN A 201 6.07 -3.98 -31.80
CA ASN A 201 5.83 -2.55 -31.64
C ASN A 201 6.98 -1.92 -30.83
N VAL A 202 7.39 -0.70 -31.21
CA VAL A 202 8.40 0.05 -30.45
C VAL A 202 7.76 0.61 -29.18
N VAL A 203 8.21 0.11 -28.02
CA VAL A 203 7.76 0.54 -26.68
C VAL A 203 8.77 1.45 -25.98
N GLY A 204 10.00 1.54 -26.49
CA GLY A 204 11.01 2.46 -25.97
C GLY A 204 12.07 2.81 -27.02
N THR A 205 12.66 3.99 -26.87
CA THR A 205 13.81 4.41 -27.71
C THR A 205 14.77 5.17 -26.80
N THR A 206 16.06 4.86 -26.92
CA THR A 206 17.15 5.55 -26.24
C THR A 206 18.32 5.72 -27.18
N THR A 207 19.35 6.43 -26.72
CA THR A 207 20.63 6.56 -27.45
C THR A 207 21.76 6.14 -26.51
N THR A 208 22.82 5.57 -27.08
CA THR A 208 24.02 5.23 -26.32
C THR A 208 24.72 6.49 -25.78
N ASP A 209 25.24 6.38 -24.57
CA ASP A 209 26.06 7.40 -23.94
C ASP A 209 27.50 7.46 -24.53
N LYS A 210 28.36 8.31 -23.91
CA LYS A 210 29.76 8.47 -24.32
C LYS A 210 30.60 7.17 -24.25
N ASP A 211 30.18 6.23 -23.41
CA ASP A 211 30.83 4.95 -23.15
C ASP A 211 30.09 3.80 -23.88
N GLY A 212 29.23 4.14 -24.85
CA GLY A 212 28.46 3.20 -25.67
C GLY A 212 27.32 2.49 -24.97
N ASN A 213 26.99 2.83 -23.69
CA ASN A 213 25.99 2.13 -22.93
C ASN A 213 24.58 2.65 -23.25
N TYR A 214 23.61 1.74 -23.21
CA TYR A 214 22.18 2.05 -23.22
C TYR A 214 21.45 1.34 -22.09
N SER A 215 20.31 1.86 -21.69
CA SER A 215 19.45 1.26 -20.68
C SER A 215 17.98 1.59 -20.94
N PHE A 216 17.12 0.60 -20.72
CA PHE A 216 15.67 0.71 -20.60
C PHE A 216 15.29 0.25 -19.20
N THR A 217 14.63 1.11 -18.42
CA THR A 217 14.24 0.84 -17.02
C THR A 217 12.73 0.94 -16.86
N GLY A 218 12.21 0.45 -15.74
CA GLY A 218 10.77 0.53 -15.45
C GLY A 218 9.91 -0.40 -16.31
N LEU A 219 10.49 -1.50 -16.80
CA LEU A 219 9.81 -2.47 -17.64
C LEU A 219 8.96 -3.43 -16.81
N ASN A 220 7.78 -3.74 -17.30
CA ASN A 220 6.92 -4.78 -16.75
C ASN A 220 7.42 -6.18 -17.12
N ASP A 221 6.86 -7.21 -16.52
CA ASP A 221 7.05 -8.57 -16.98
C ASP A 221 6.64 -8.68 -18.46
N GLY A 222 7.47 -9.32 -19.25
CA GLY A 222 7.21 -9.45 -20.68
C GLY A 222 8.39 -9.94 -21.48
N THR A 223 8.14 -10.16 -22.77
CA THR A 223 9.17 -10.49 -23.75
C THR A 223 9.48 -9.25 -24.58
N TYR A 224 10.75 -8.90 -24.61
CA TYR A 224 11.24 -7.73 -25.31
C TYR A 224 12.34 -8.09 -26.30
N THR A 225 12.44 -7.31 -27.35
CA THR A 225 13.55 -7.36 -28.32
C THR A 225 14.26 -6.02 -28.36
N VAL A 226 15.57 -6.02 -28.20
CA VAL A 226 16.41 -4.84 -28.41
C VAL A 226 16.83 -4.77 -29.86
N GLN A 227 16.60 -3.65 -30.50
CA GLN A 227 17.03 -3.40 -31.89
C GLN A 227 17.92 -2.17 -31.97
N VAL A 228 19.12 -2.34 -32.50
CA VAL A 228 20.04 -1.24 -32.79
C VAL A 228 19.72 -0.68 -34.17
N ASP A 229 19.54 0.65 -34.26
CA ASP A 229 19.32 1.29 -35.57
C ASP A 229 20.63 1.45 -36.30
N LYS A 230 20.74 0.85 -37.52
CA LYS A 230 21.93 0.89 -38.37
C LYS A 230 22.08 2.19 -39.14
N THR A 231 21.66 3.31 -38.54
CA THR A 231 21.89 4.65 -39.12
C THR A 231 22.98 5.39 -38.35
N GLY A 232 23.38 6.56 -38.86
CA GLY A 232 24.40 7.38 -38.21
C GLY A 232 25.75 6.66 -38.06
N PRO A 233 26.28 6.50 -36.82
CA PRO A 233 27.59 5.88 -36.60
C PRO A 233 27.75 4.45 -37.12
N LEU A 234 26.64 3.75 -37.36
CA LEU A 234 26.61 2.33 -37.81
C LEU A 234 26.24 2.15 -39.27
N ALA A 235 26.02 3.21 -40.05
CA ALA A 235 25.51 3.14 -41.45
C ALA A 235 26.32 2.19 -42.33
N ASP A 236 27.66 2.18 -42.19
CA ASP A 236 28.59 1.42 -43.02
C ASP A 236 29.28 0.29 -42.23
N LYS A 237 28.71 -0.17 -41.12
CA LYS A 237 29.31 -1.17 -40.25
C LYS A 237 28.60 -2.51 -40.36
N GLU A 238 29.38 -3.59 -40.34
CA GLU A 238 28.89 -4.96 -40.21
C GLU A 238 28.71 -5.30 -38.74
N GLN A 239 27.64 -6.03 -38.42
CA GLN A 239 27.43 -6.57 -37.10
C GLN A 239 28.30 -7.80 -36.87
N THR A 240 29.10 -7.79 -35.80
CA THR A 240 29.98 -8.92 -35.45
C THR A 240 29.37 -9.77 -34.33
N GLU A 241 28.62 -9.14 -33.41
CA GLU A 241 27.94 -9.80 -32.29
C GLU A 241 26.45 -9.45 -32.30
N ASP A 242 25.62 -10.44 -31.99
CA ASP A 242 24.19 -10.30 -31.69
C ASP A 242 23.87 -11.16 -30.47
N PRO A 243 23.32 -10.61 -29.39
CA PRO A 243 22.95 -11.36 -28.18
C PRO A 243 22.00 -12.53 -28.46
N SER A 244 21.24 -12.49 -29.55
CA SER A 244 20.35 -13.58 -29.96
C SER A 244 21.06 -14.69 -30.73
N GLY A 245 22.34 -14.51 -31.06
CA GLY A 245 23.14 -15.50 -31.77
C GLY A 245 22.77 -15.69 -33.26
N LYS A 246 22.12 -14.70 -33.89
CA LYS A 246 21.69 -14.72 -35.29
C LYS A 246 22.64 -13.95 -36.19
#